data_893f0c5df778ce334ebd78e06cb366c2
#
_entry.id   893f0c5df778ce334ebd78e06cb366c2
#
_cell.length_a   1.000
_cell.length_b   1.000
_cell.length_c   1.000
_cell.angle_alpha   90.00
_cell.angle_beta   90.00
_cell.angle_gamma   90.00
#
_symmetry.space_group_name_H-M   'P 1'
#
loop_
_entity.id
_entity.type
_entity.pdbx_description
1 polymer ?
#
loop_
_entity_poly.entity_id
_entity_poly.type
_entity_poly.pdbx_seq_one_letter_code
_entity_poly.pdbx_strand_id
1 'polypeptide(L)'
;MFYQTEAKPQGWRAMAVFTDRSERLLYLGRSSTQVRAGFTQAFFEVLDDEEREQVRSISLQRWHGAPDAGRWMHQTALTIPATVKVSRSA
;
A
#
# COMPACT_ATOMS: atom_id res chain seq x y z
N MET A 1 -0.06 -0.15 -30.10
CA MET A 1 -0.03 -0.06 -29.64
C MET A 1 -0.14 0.39 -28.76
N PHE A 2 -0.03 0.74 -28.39
CA PHE A 2 0.02 1.12 -27.65
C PHE A 2 -0.11 0.85 -26.66
N TYR A 3 -0.24 0.27 -26.06
CA TYR A 3 -0.47 -0.08 -25.13
C TYR A 3 0.33 -0.22 -24.29
N GLN A 4 1.09 -0.43 -24.43
CA GLN A 4 2.06 -0.56 -23.83
C GLN A 4 2.12 0.35 -22.86
N THR A 5 1.70 1.19 -23.10
CA THR A 5 1.82 2.18 -22.28
C THR A 5 1.11 1.85 -21.15
N GLU A 6 0.13 1.39 -21.26
CA GLU A 6 -0.57 1.17 -20.23
C GLU A 6 0.06 0.21 -19.45
N ALA A 7 0.82 -0.38 -19.95
CA ALA A 7 1.39 -1.37 -19.28
C ALA A 7 2.26 -0.95 -18.22
N LYS A 8 2.82 0.10 -18.22
CA LYS A 8 3.64 0.45 -17.27
C LYS A 8 3.08 1.09 -16.27
N PRO A 9 2.28 0.83 -15.80
CA PRO A 9 1.74 1.49 -14.92
C PRO A 9 2.21 1.45 -13.67
N GLN A 10 2.35 0.74 -13.22
CA GLN A 10 2.52 0.67 -12.12
C GLN A 10 3.48 1.05 -11.45
N GLY A 11 4.06 1.12 -11.22
CA GLY A 11 5.10 1.47 -10.61
C GLY A 11 5.19 1.31 -9.13
N TRP A 12 4.36 1.76 -8.33
CA TRP A 12 4.43 1.79 -6.88
C TRP A 12 3.13 1.38 -6.22
N ARG A 13 3.25 0.77 -5.04
CA ARG A 13 2.05 0.42 -4.30
C ARG A 13 2.35 0.36 -2.80
N ALA A 14 1.30 0.47 -1.98
CA ALA A 14 1.38 0.30 -0.55
C ALA A 14 0.62 -0.97 -0.21
N MET A 15 1.27 -1.89 0.52
CA MET A 15 0.66 -3.15 0.91
C MET A 15 0.63 -3.23 2.42
N ALA A 16 -0.52 -3.48 2.99
CA ALA A 16 -0.63 -3.72 4.42
C ALA A 16 -0.26 -5.16 4.69
N VAL A 17 0.58 -5.39 5.67
CA VAL A 17 0.98 -6.74 6.05
C VAL A 17 0.41 -6.98 7.44
N PHE A 18 -0.37 -8.02 7.59
CA PHE A 18 -1.05 -8.29 8.84
C PHE A 18 -0.24 -9.20 9.73
N THR A 19 -0.66 -9.34 10.98
CA THR A 19 0.05 -10.16 11.94
C THR A 19 0.11 -11.62 11.52
N ASP A 20 -0.84 -12.09 10.72
CA ASP A 20 -0.83 -13.46 10.25
C ASP A 20 -0.05 -13.59 8.96
N ARG A 21 0.63 -12.53 8.54
CA ARG A 21 1.44 -12.51 7.35
C ARG A 21 0.67 -12.38 6.05
N SER A 22 -0.64 -12.28 6.09
CA SER A 22 -1.39 -12.01 4.88
C SER A 22 -1.19 -10.55 4.50
N GLU A 23 -1.51 -10.20 3.28
CA GLU A 23 -1.30 -8.86 2.77
C GLU A 23 -2.53 -8.34 2.08
N ARG A 24 -2.70 -7.04 2.06
CA ARG A 24 -3.81 -6.42 1.37
C ARG A 24 -3.31 -5.17 0.66
N LEU A 25 -3.68 -4.99 -0.59
CA LEU A 25 -3.29 -3.79 -1.33
C LEU A 25 -4.07 -2.60 -0.79
N LEU A 26 -3.35 -1.54 -0.45
CA LEU A 26 -4.00 -0.32 -0.01
C LEU A 26 -4.08 0.71 -1.12
N TYR A 27 -3.01 0.92 -1.84
CA TYR A 27 -3.00 1.99 -2.84
C TYR A 27 -1.99 1.70 -3.93
N LEU A 28 -2.35 2.00 -5.17
CA LEU A 28 -1.49 1.76 -6.30
C LEU A 28 -1.28 3.09 -7.00
N GLY A 29 -0.06 3.44 -7.31
CA GLY A 29 0.21 4.71 -7.93
C GLY A 29 1.41 4.68 -8.87
N ARG A 30 1.68 5.81 -9.51
CA ARG A 30 2.75 5.88 -10.46
C ARG A 30 4.05 6.37 -9.87
N SER A 31 4.04 6.87 -8.68
CA SER A 31 5.26 7.34 -8.03
C SER A 31 5.17 7.10 -6.55
N SER A 32 6.31 7.11 -5.88
CA SER A 32 6.29 6.94 -4.45
C SER A 32 5.59 8.11 -3.78
N THR A 33 5.72 9.30 -4.34
CA THR A 33 5.07 10.48 -3.77
C THR A 33 3.56 10.32 -3.83
N GLN A 34 3.04 9.80 -4.94
CA GLN A 34 1.62 9.61 -5.07
C GLN A 34 1.12 8.58 -4.07
N VAL A 35 1.86 7.48 -3.89
CA VAL A 35 1.44 6.45 -2.97
C VAL A 35 1.52 6.98 -1.54
N ARG A 36 2.57 7.74 -1.20
CA ARG A 36 2.70 8.26 0.13
C ARG A 36 1.57 9.26 0.44
N ALA A 37 1.09 9.96 -0.57
CA ALA A 37 0.01 10.91 -0.35
C ALA A 37 -1.35 10.22 -0.22
N GLY A 38 -1.51 9.06 -0.83
CA GLY A 38 -2.82 8.43 -0.88
C GLY A 38 -3.05 7.26 0.06
N PHE A 39 -1.98 6.67 0.59
CA PHE A 39 -2.19 5.42 1.30
C PHE A 39 -2.87 5.60 2.65
N THR A 40 -2.73 6.77 3.28
CA THR A 40 -3.33 6.97 4.59
C THR A 40 -4.85 6.93 4.50
N GLN A 41 -5.41 7.62 3.51
CA GLN A 41 -6.83 7.59 3.35
C GLN A 41 -7.29 6.19 2.98
N ALA A 42 -6.53 5.52 2.11
CA ALA A 42 -6.88 4.18 1.69
C ALA A 42 -6.84 3.20 2.88
N PHE A 43 -5.91 3.42 3.81
CA PHE A 43 -5.82 2.58 5.00
C PHE A 43 -7.16 2.59 5.74
N PHE A 44 -7.78 3.75 5.86
CA PHE A 44 -9.04 3.85 6.56
C PHE A 44 -10.23 3.43 5.70
N GLU A 45 -10.13 3.52 4.40
CA GLU A 45 -11.23 3.12 3.54
C GLU A 45 -11.25 1.64 3.20
N VAL A 46 -10.07 1.06 3.01
CA VAL A 46 -10.01 -0.34 2.59
C VAL A 46 -10.12 -1.30 3.77
N LEU A 47 -9.59 -0.91 4.93
CA LEU A 47 -9.58 -1.79 6.08
C LEU A 47 -10.62 -1.36 7.10
N ASP A 48 -11.28 -2.33 7.71
CA ASP A 48 -12.23 -1.98 8.76
C ASP A 48 -11.47 -1.86 10.08
N ASP A 49 -12.16 -1.57 11.16
CA ASP A 49 -11.52 -1.32 12.44
C ASP A 49 -10.71 -2.50 12.92
N GLU A 50 -11.23 -3.70 12.77
CA GLU A 50 -10.52 -4.84 13.25
C GLU A 50 -9.31 -5.13 12.40
N GLU A 51 -9.43 -4.96 11.10
CA GLU A 51 -8.32 -5.20 10.21
C GLU A 51 -7.20 -4.22 10.49
N ARG A 52 -7.54 -2.97 10.76
CA ARG A 52 -6.51 -1.97 11.02
C ARG A 52 -5.70 -2.30 12.27
N GLU A 53 -6.34 -2.92 13.25
CA GLU A 53 -5.60 -3.28 14.44
C GLU A 53 -4.68 -4.45 14.21
N GLN A 54 -4.89 -5.23 13.16
CA GLN A 54 -4.07 -6.37 12.86
C GLN A 54 -2.91 -6.04 11.92
N VAL A 55 -2.79 -4.80 11.47
CA VAL A 55 -1.73 -4.43 10.56
C VAL A 55 -0.43 -4.36 11.32
N ARG A 56 0.58 -5.12 10.85
CA ARG A 56 1.84 -5.14 11.49
C ARG A 56 2.79 -4.17 10.84
N SER A 57 2.68 -3.96 9.54
CA SER A 57 3.52 -3.02 8.83
C SER A 57 2.87 -2.65 7.51
N ILE A 58 3.35 -1.58 6.89
CA ILE A 58 2.89 -1.21 5.56
C ILE A 58 4.14 -1.09 4.72
N SER A 59 4.16 -1.81 3.59
CA SER A 59 5.31 -1.90 2.73
C SER A 59 5.11 -1.04 1.50
N LEU A 60 6.04 -0.13 1.23
CA LEU A 60 6.02 0.63 -0.01
C LEU A 60 6.83 -0.21 -0.99
N GLN A 61 6.22 -0.56 -2.10
CA GLN A 61 6.85 -1.46 -3.05
C GLN A 61 6.89 -0.83 -4.42
N ARG A 62 7.90 -1.19 -5.19
CA ARG A 62 8.06 -0.70 -6.54
C ARG A 62 8.13 -1.88 -7.48
N TRP A 63 7.52 -1.73 -8.66
CA TRP A 63 7.58 -2.77 -9.67
C TRP A 63 8.95 -2.71 -10.34
N HIS A 64 9.62 -3.84 -10.42
CA HIS A 64 10.90 -3.95 -11.08
C HIS A 64 10.78 -4.97 -12.20
N GLY A 65 11.13 -4.56 -13.39
CA GLY A 65 11.12 -5.46 -14.52
C GLY A 65 10.10 -5.06 -15.56
N ALA A 66 9.95 -5.88 -16.55
CA ALA A 66 9.00 -5.63 -17.61
C ALA A 66 7.60 -5.81 -17.06
N PRO A 67 6.60 -5.24 -17.70
CA PRO A 67 5.25 -5.33 -17.20
C PRO A 67 4.77 -6.77 -17.00
N ASP A 68 5.21 -7.68 -17.85
CA ASP A 68 4.74 -9.04 -17.72
C ASP A 68 5.82 -9.96 -17.19
N ALA A 69 6.94 -9.47 -16.79
CA ALA A 69 8.00 -10.30 -16.30
C ALA A 69 8.78 -9.64 -15.19
N GLY A 70 8.12 -8.95 -14.35
CA GLY A 70 8.77 -8.29 -13.24
C GLY A 70 8.21 -8.75 -11.93
N ARG A 71 8.48 -7.99 -10.89
CA ARG A 71 7.94 -8.30 -9.59
C ARG A 71 7.95 -7.09 -8.71
N TRP A 72 7.18 -7.14 -7.66
CA TRP A 72 7.13 -6.06 -6.70
C TRP A 72 8.26 -6.25 -5.69
N MET A 73 8.97 -5.17 -5.41
CA MET A 73 10.09 -5.22 -4.48
C MET A 73 9.88 -4.22 -3.37
N HIS A 74 10.09 -4.66 -2.14
CA HIS A 74 9.94 -3.79 -0.98
C HIS A 74 11.00 -2.70 -1.02
N GLN A 75 10.58 -1.46 -0.81
CA GLN A 75 11.50 -0.32 -0.79
C GLN A 75 11.71 0.17 0.63
N THR A 76 10.65 0.38 1.36
CA THR A 76 10.75 0.88 2.71
C THR A 76 9.42 0.67 3.42
N ALA A 77 9.42 0.78 4.71
CA ALA A 77 8.17 0.68 5.47
C ALA A 77 7.56 2.07 5.58
N LEU A 78 6.24 2.13 5.44
CA LEU A 78 5.53 3.38 5.63
C LEU A 78 4.98 3.40 7.05
N THR A 79 4.80 4.58 7.60
CA THR A 79 4.30 4.72 8.96
C THR A 79 2.84 4.32 9.00
N ILE A 80 2.49 3.46 9.93
CA ILE A 80 1.10 3.05 10.06
C ILE A 80 0.32 4.24 10.61
N PRO A 81 -0.75 4.65 9.94
CA PRO A 81 -1.51 5.80 10.41
C PRO A 81 -2.10 5.54 11.78
N ALA A 82 -2.14 6.55 12.62
CA ALA A 82 -2.68 6.39 13.95
C ALA A 82 -4.17 6.18 13.89
N THR A 83 -4.66 5.22 14.62
CA THR A 83 -6.07 5.01 14.64
C THR A 83 -6.60 5.87 15.72
N VAL A 84 -7.79 6.21 15.62
CA VAL A 84 -8.29 7.04 16.50
C VAL A 84 -8.83 6.53 17.67
N LYS A 85 -8.75 5.39 17.90
CA LYS A 85 -9.27 4.94 18.95
C LYS A 85 -8.98 5.68 20.10
N VAL A 86 -8.06 6.20 20.08
CA VAL A 86 -7.67 6.89 21.12
C VAL A 86 -8.64 7.79 21.49
N SER A 87 -9.15 8.24 20.64
CA SER A 87 -9.90 9.25 20.95
C SER A 87 -10.90 8.85 21.81
N ARG A 88 -11.18 7.81 21.81
CA ARG A 88 -12.17 7.55 22.41
C ARG A 88 -12.02 7.60 23.66
N SER A 89 -11.28 7.57 23.87
CA SER A 89 -11.07 7.43 25.01
C SER A 89 -11.58 8.36 25.68
N ALA A 90 -11.88 8.85 25.36
CA ALA A 90 -12.23 9.70 26.01
C ALA A 90 -13.04 9.73 26.43
#